data_3e3b8747ed35c4babb818d06c1439abf
#
_entry.id   3e3b8747ed35c4babb818d06c1439abf
#
_cell.length_a   1.000
_cell.length_b   1.000
_cell.length_c   1.000
_cell.angle_alpha   90.00
_cell.angle_beta   90.00
_cell.angle_gamma   90.00
#
_symmetry.space_group_name_H-M   'P 1'
#
loop_
_entity.id
_entity.type
_entity.pdbx_description
1 polymer ?
#
loop_
_entity_poly.entity_id
_entity_poly.type
_entity_poly.pdbx_seq_one_letter_code
_entity_poly.pdbx_strand_id
1 'polypeptide(L)'
;LAMILSYLESLVPIHMAVPGVKLGLANLVTIIALQKLDLKSTVVISVGRIILSNVLFGNMAVLLYSLAGAACSILIMTLLKKCRVFGLVGISVAGAVFHNLGQILVAVCVMENMRIFYYMFILLITGTVAGVAIGLLASFLLKNIRI
;
A
#
# COMPACT_ATOMS: atom_id res chain seq x y z
N LEU A 1 14.40 2.96 5.68
CA LEU A 1 13.94 1.74 5.01
C LEU A 1 12.75 2.01 4.08
N ALA A 2 11.67 2.66 4.58
CA ALA A 2 10.46 2.94 3.79
C ALA A 2 10.75 3.75 2.52
N MET A 3 11.60 4.75 2.60
CA MET A 3 12.04 5.57 1.46
C MET A 3 12.85 4.76 0.44
N ILE A 4 13.77 3.93 0.91
CA ILE A 4 14.60 3.07 0.04
C ILE A 4 13.70 2.10 -0.73
N LEU A 5 12.74 1.47 -0.06
CA LEU A 5 11.79 0.56 -0.70
C LEU A 5 10.89 1.29 -1.71
N SER A 6 10.44 2.51 -1.41
CA SER A 6 9.69 3.33 -2.38
C SER A 6 10.52 3.73 -3.60
N TYR A 7 11.80 4.03 -3.39
CA TYR A 7 12.72 4.32 -4.49
C TYR A 7 12.97 3.08 -5.36
N LEU A 8 13.26 1.94 -4.74
CA LEU A 8 13.41 0.67 -5.48
C LEU A 8 12.15 0.32 -6.27
N GLU A 9 10.97 0.55 -5.70
CA GLU A 9 9.70 0.36 -6.37
C GLU A 9 9.54 1.30 -7.58
N SER A 10 10.03 2.54 -7.50
CA SER A 10 10.00 3.49 -8.62
C SER A 10 10.94 3.13 -9.77
N LEU A 11 12.00 2.38 -9.52
CA LEU A 11 12.95 1.91 -10.53
C LEU A 11 12.43 0.72 -11.34
N VAL A 12 11.43 -0.01 -10.83
CA VAL A 12 10.88 -1.17 -11.53
C VAL A 12 9.84 -0.70 -12.55
N PRO A 13 10.06 -0.94 -13.87
CA PRO A 13 9.22 -0.38 -14.93
C PRO A 13 7.87 -1.09 -15.11
N ILE A 14 7.31 -1.67 -14.06
CA ILE A 14 5.97 -2.32 -14.07
C ILE A 14 4.87 -1.30 -14.42
N HIS A 15 5.12 -0.02 -14.19
CA HIS A 15 4.21 1.09 -14.54
C HIS A 15 3.89 1.18 -16.03
N MET A 16 4.73 0.60 -16.90
CA MET A 16 4.52 0.63 -18.35
C MET A 16 3.42 -0.33 -18.82
N ALA A 17 3.16 -1.40 -18.06
CA ALA A 17 2.17 -2.41 -18.42
C ALA A 17 0.75 -2.04 -17.96
N VAL A 18 0.61 -1.53 -16.73
CA VAL A 18 -0.67 -1.06 -16.17
C VAL A 18 -0.43 0.12 -15.23
N PRO A 19 -0.99 1.31 -15.51
CA PRO A 19 -0.88 2.46 -14.63
C PRO A 19 -1.42 2.14 -13.22
N GLY A 20 -0.66 2.47 -12.19
CA GLY A 20 -1.06 2.28 -10.79
C GLY A 20 -0.67 0.95 -10.15
N VAL A 21 -0.17 -0.04 -10.92
CA VAL A 21 0.37 -1.28 -10.33
C VAL A 21 1.70 -0.97 -9.66
N LYS A 22 1.75 -1.15 -8.35
CA LYS A 22 2.96 -1.07 -7.55
C LYS A 22 3.19 -2.42 -6.87
N LEU A 23 4.45 -2.81 -6.69
CA LEU A 23 4.81 -4.05 -6.00
C LEU A 23 4.37 -4.08 -4.53
N GLY A 24 4.02 -2.92 -3.97
CA GLY A 24 3.57 -2.81 -2.60
C GLY A 24 4.69 -2.93 -1.56
N LEU A 25 5.96 -2.83 -1.96
CA LEU A 25 7.10 -2.86 -1.03
C LEU A 25 6.95 -1.81 0.09
N ALA A 26 6.34 -0.71 -0.25
CA ALA A 26 5.99 0.33 0.70
C ALA A 26 4.96 -0.13 1.76
N ASN A 27 4.04 -1.04 1.41
CA ASN A 27 3.09 -1.62 2.36
C ASN A 27 3.76 -2.58 3.35
N LEU A 28 4.91 -3.16 3.00
CA LEU A 28 5.71 -3.97 3.93
C LEU A 28 6.08 -3.18 5.18
N VAL A 29 6.55 -1.95 5.00
CA VAL A 29 6.90 -1.11 6.16
C VAL A 29 5.65 -0.72 6.94
N THR A 30 4.55 -0.42 6.26
CA THR A 30 3.28 -0.07 6.90
C THR A 30 2.76 -1.20 7.78
N ILE A 31 2.78 -2.45 7.30
CA ILE A 31 2.28 -3.59 8.08
C ILE A 31 3.22 -3.94 9.25
N ILE A 32 4.54 -3.83 9.06
CA ILE A 32 5.51 -4.04 10.16
C ILE A 32 5.34 -2.95 11.21
N ALA A 33 5.22 -1.68 10.80
CA ALA A 33 4.98 -0.57 11.71
C ALA A 33 3.67 -0.75 12.48
N LEU A 34 2.60 -1.17 11.82
CA LEU A 34 1.31 -1.42 12.44
C LEU A 34 1.36 -2.56 13.47
N GLN A 35 2.24 -3.56 13.29
CA GLN A 35 2.39 -4.69 14.20
C GLN A 35 3.29 -4.37 15.40
N LYS A 36 4.33 -3.59 15.21
CA LYS A 36 5.36 -3.30 16.23
C LYS A 36 5.18 -1.95 16.92
N LEU A 37 4.61 -0.99 16.21
CA LEU A 37 4.38 0.36 16.70
C LEU A 37 2.87 0.60 16.91
N ASP A 38 2.54 1.80 17.37
CA ASP A 38 1.16 2.27 17.48
C ASP A 38 0.63 2.82 16.14
N LEU A 39 -0.68 3.01 16.08
CA LEU A 39 -1.36 3.53 14.89
C LEU A 39 -0.84 4.93 14.48
N LYS A 40 -0.58 5.79 15.47
CA LYS A 40 -0.09 7.16 15.22
C LYS A 40 1.25 7.14 14.50
N SER A 41 2.21 6.35 15.00
CA SER A 41 3.53 6.19 14.37
C SER A 41 3.43 5.59 12.97
N THR A 42 2.54 4.61 12.78
CA THR A 42 2.29 4.02 11.46
C THR A 42 1.78 5.04 10.45
N VAL A 43 0.83 5.89 10.86
CA VAL A 43 0.30 6.96 10.01
C VAL A 43 1.39 7.98 9.66
N VAL A 44 2.15 8.44 10.67
CA VAL A 44 3.25 9.40 10.44
C VAL A 44 4.29 8.86 9.48
N ILE A 45 4.72 7.60 9.65
CA ILE A 45 5.69 6.94 8.76
C ILE A 45 5.12 6.85 7.33
N SER A 46 3.86 6.44 7.18
CA SER A 46 3.22 6.26 5.88
C SER A 46 3.02 7.60 5.16
N VAL A 47 2.51 8.60 5.84
CA VAL A 47 2.30 9.96 5.26
C VAL A 47 3.64 10.62 4.94
N GLY A 48 4.59 10.60 5.87
CA GLY A 48 5.92 11.17 5.65
C GLY A 48 6.62 10.55 4.44
N ARG A 49 6.57 9.21 4.31
CA ARG A 49 7.09 8.50 3.15
C ARG A 49 6.41 8.94 1.85
N ILE A 50 5.07 9.03 1.83
CA ILE A 50 4.31 9.42 0.65
C ILE A 50 4.69 10.84 0.21
N ILE A 51 4.72 11.79 1.13
CA ILE A 51 5.10 13.18 0.84
C ILE A 51 6.52 13.22 0.28
N LEU A 52 7.50 12.64 0.98
CA LEU A 52 8.90 12.67 0.54
C LEU A 52 9.10 11.98 -0.81
N SER A 53 8.48 10.81 -1.01
CA SER A 53 8.59 10.08 -2.28
C SER A 53 7.97 10.88 -3.46
N ASN A 54 6.86 11.56 -3.22
CA ASN A 54 6.21 12.33 -4.28
C ASN A 54 6.88 13.68 -4.55
N VAL A 55 7.48 14.31 -3.55
CA VAL A 55 8.30 15.52 -3.75
C VAL A 55 9.54 15.22 -4.58
N LEU A 56 10.17 14.05 -4.37
CA LEU A 56 11.40 13.67 -5.07
C LEU A 56 11.14 13.06 -6.46
N PHE A 57 10.09 12.26 -6.62
CA PHE A 57 9.92 11.38 -7.79
C PHE A 57 8.50 11.38 -8.36
N GLY A 58 7.57 12.17 -7.80
CA GLY A 58 6.16 12.13 -8.16
C GLY A 58 5.62 13.44 -8.68
N ASN A 59 4.29 13.51 -8.72
CA ASN A 59 3.52 14.72 -9.01
C ASN A 59 2.31 14.81 -8.08
N MET A 60 1.59 15.95 -8.12
CA MET A 60 0.47 16.22 -7.23
C MET A 60 -0.66 15.17 -7.35
N ALA A 61 -0.95 14.68 -8.56
CA ALA A 61 -1.97 13.65 -8.75
C ALA A 61 -1.57 12.33 -8.10
N VAL A 62 -0.31 11.89 -8.28
CA VAL A 62 0.23 10.68 -7.65
C VAL A 62 0.24 10.81 -6.12
N LEU A 63 0.47 12.02 -5.59
CA LEU A 63 0.38 12.30 -4.15
C LEU A 63 -1.03 12.00 -3.63
N LEU A 64 -2.07 12.55 -4.28
CA LEU A 64 -3.47 12.37 -3.87
C LEU A 64 -3.87 10.89 -3.92
N TYR A 65 -3.53 10.17 -5.00
CA TYR A 65 -3.83 8.74 -5.12
C TYR A 65 -3.14 7.92 -4.03
N SER A 66 -1.87 8.22 -3.75
CA SER A 66 -1.09 7.51 -2.73
C SER A 66 -1.61 7.75 -1.32
N LEU A 67 -2.04 8.98 -0.99
CA LEU A 67 -2.63 9.31 0.31
C LEU A 67 -3.97 8.60 0.52
N ALA A 68 -4.86 8.63 -0.48
CA ALA A 68 -6.14 7.93 -0.41
C ALA A 68 -5.96 6.42 -0.26
N GLY A 69 -5.07 5.83 -1.06
CA GLY A 69 -4.73 4.41 -0.96
C GLY A 69 -4.18 4.04 0.42
N ALA A 70 -3.26 4.84 0.95
CA ALA A 70 -2.69 4.60 2.28
C ALA A 70 -3.74 4.73 3.39
N ALA A 71 -4.62 5.73 3.32
CA ALA A 71 -5.70 5.91 4.29
C ALA A 71 -6.64 4.69 4.32
N CYS A 72 -7.12 4.24 3.17
CA CYS A 72 -7.97 3.05 3.06
C CYS A 72 -7.26 1.79 3.56
N SER A 73 -5.99 1.62 3.19
CA SER A 73 -5.16 0.48 3.59
C SER A 73 -4.96 0.43 5.11
N ILE A 74 -4.53 1.52 5.72
CA ILE A 74 -4.28 1.59 7.17
C ILE A 74 -5.58 1.38 7.95
N LEU A 75 -6.68 1.96 7.46
CA LEU A 75 -7.99 1.81 8.10
C LEU A 75 -8.40 0.33 8.16
N ILE A 76 -8.40 -0.36 7.03
CA ILE A 76 -8.83 -1.76 6.98
C ILE A 76 -7.88 -2.68 7.75
N MET A 77 -6.56 -2.49 7.63
CA MET A 77 -5.57 -3.28 8.36
C MET A 77 -5.73 -3.11 9.87
N THR A 78 -6.03 -1.90 10.34
CA THR A 78 -6.26 -1.62 11.77
C THR A 78 -7.53 -2.30 12.27
N LEU A 79 -8.61 -2.27 11.49
CA LEU A 79 -9.86 -2.94 11.82
C LEU A 79 -9.68 -4.46 11.91
N LEU A 80 -9.05 -5.06 10.89
CA LEU A 80 -8.81 -6.51 10.87
C LEU A 80 -7.84 -6.97 11.97
N LYS A 81 -6.84 -6.15 12.30
CA LYS A 81 -5.95 -6.42 13.43
C LYS A 81 -6.72 -6.47 14.78
N LYS A 82 -7.70 -5.58 14.96
CA LYS A 82 -8.54 -5.58 16.17
C LYS A 82 -9.45 -6.81 16.26
N CYS A 83 -9.96 -7.29 15.12
CA CYS A 83 -10.83 -8.47 15.08
C CYS A 83 -10.14 -9.78 15.47
N ARG A 84 -8.80 -9.86 15.41
CA ARG A 84 -7.96 -11.03 15.76
C ARG A 84 -8.32 -12.34 15.04
N VAL A 85 -9.17 -12.31 14.02
CA VAL A 85 -9.59 -13.48 13.25
C VAL A 85 -8.63 -13.74 12.08
N PHE A 86 -8.00 -12.69 11.57
CA PHE A 86 -7.16 -12.76 10.38
C PHE A 86 -5.67 -12.85 10.76
N GLY A 87 -4.97 -13.78 10.12
CA GLY A 87 -3.51 -13.85 10.18
C GLY A 87 -2.86 -12.66 9.47
N LEU A 88 -1.55 -12.47 9.68
CA LEU A 88 -0.80 -11.34 9.12
C LEU A 88 -0.90 -11.26 7.59
N VAL A 89 -0.90 -12.41 6.91
CA VAL A 89 -1.06 -12.48 5.45
C VAL A 89 -2.44 -11.96 5.02
N GLY A 90 -3.51 -12.34 5.72
CA GLY A 90 -4.85 -11.86 5.44
C GLY A 90 -4.98 -10.34 5.62
N ILE A 91 -4.38 -9.80 6.68
CA ILE A 91 -4.33 -8.35 6.92
C ILE A 91 -3.55 -7.64 5.80
N SER A 92 -2.44 -8.22 5.35
CA SER A 92 -1.63 -7.69 4.25
C SER A 92 -2.39 -7.66 2.92
N VAL A 93 -3.08 -8.74 2.59
CA VAL A 93 -3.91 -8.84 1.37
C VAL A 93 -5.01 -7.78 1.39
N ALA A 94 -5.75 -7.69 2.49
CA ALA A 94 -6.79 -6.68 2.63
C ALA A 94 -6.21 -5.26 2.51
N GLY A 95 -5.07 -4.99 3.15
CA GLY A 95 -4.37 -3.71 3.03
C GLY A 95 -4.00 -3.37 1.58
N ALA A 96 -3.45 -4.32 0.82
CA ALA A 96 -3.07 -4.12 -0.58
C ALA A 96 -4.29 -3.89 -1.49
N VAL A 97 -5.34 -4.68 -1.33
CA VAL A 97 -6.60 -4.54 -2.09
C VAL A 97 -7.25 -3.18 -1.82
N PHE A 98 -7.40 -2.79 -0.56
CA PHE A 98 -8.00 -1.50 -0.18
C PHE A 98 -7.11 -0.31 -0.54
N HIS A 99 -5.80 -0.49 -0.58
CA HIS A 99 -4.89 0.53 -1.11
C HIS A 99 -5.20 0.83 -2.58
N ASN A 100 -5.28 -0.21 -3.41
CA ASN A 100 -5.62 -0.07 -4.83
C ASN A 100 -7.02 0.51 -5.02
N LEU A 101 -7.99 0.07 -4.21
CA LEU A 101 -9.36 0.60 -4.24
C LEU A 101 -9.39 2.10 -3.95
N GLY A 102 -8.69 2.55 -2.91
CA GLY A 102 -8.58 3.97 -2.56
C GLY A 102 -7.95 4.80 -3.68
N GLN A 103 -6.92 4.27 -4.34
CA GLN A 103 -6.30 4.94 -5.49
C GLN A 103 -7.26 5.09 -6.67
N ILE A 104 -8.00 4.03 -7.03
CA ILE A 104 -8.96 4.08 -8.15
C ILE A 104 -10.10 5.05 -7.86
N LEU A 105 -10.64 5.05 -6.65
CA LEU A 105 -11.73 5.95 -6.28
C LEU A 105 -11.33 7.42 -6.51
N VAL A 106 -10.15 7.82 -6.07
CA VAL A 106 -9.67 9.19 -6.30
C VAL A 106 -9.33 9.41 -7.77
N ALA A 107 -8.75 8.43 -8.47
CA ALA A 107 -8.46 8.54 -9.90
C ALA A 107 -9.74 8.78 -10.73
N VAL A 108 -10.81 8.04 -10.45
CA VAL A 108 -12.11 8.23 -11.11
C VAL A 108 -12.67 9.63 -10.84
N CYS A 109 -12.59 10.11 -9.59
CA CYS A 109 -13.06 11.45 -9.22
C CYS A 109 -12.27 12.57 -9.89
N VAL A 110 -10.94 12.42 -9.94
CA VAL A 110 -10.05 13.47 -10.49
C VAL A 110 -10.10 13.51 -12.02
N MET A 111 -10.20 12.36 -12.67
CA MET A 111 -10.18 12.24 -14.13
C MET A 111 -11.60 12.25 -14.75
N GLU A 112 -12.65 12.26 -13.94
CA GLU A 112 -14.06 12.22 -14.35
C GLU A 112 -14.36 11.12 -15.39
N ASN A 113 -13.62 10.00 -15.32
CA ASN A 113 -13.66 8.94 -16.30
C ASN A 113 -13.94 7.58 -15.66
N MET A 114 -15.18 7.11 -15.81
CA MET A 114 -15.63 5.81 -15.29
C MET A 114 -14.91 4.59 -15.94
N ARG A 115 -14.28 4.75 -17.09
CA ARG A 115 -13.56 3.65 -17.76
C ARG A 115 -12.36 3.17 -16.93
N ILE A 116 -11.83 4.00 -16.05
CA ILE A 116 -10.76 3.64 -15.11
C ILE A 116 -11.19 2.48 -14.19
N PHE A 117 -12.50 2.35 -13.94
CA PHE A 117 -13.04 1.25 -13.13
C PHE A 117 -12.78 -0.14 -13.72
N TYR A 118 -12.59 -0.27 -15.03
CA TYR A 118 -12.23 -1.55 -15.67
C TYR A 118 -10.85 -2.06 -15.22
N TYR A 119 -9.92 -1.15 -14.87
CA TYR A 119 -8.62 -1.53 -14.32
C TYR A 119 -8.71 -2.09 -12.89
N MET A 120 -9.85 -1.93 -12.22
CA MET A 120 -10.03 -2.41 -10.84
C MET A 120 -9.84 -3.92 -10.75
N PHE A 121 -10.34 -4.71 -11.71
CA PHE A 121 -10.17 -6.16 -11.70
C PHE A 121 -8.71 -6.57 -11.74
N ILE A 122 -7.91 -5.95 -12.60
CA ILE A 122 -6.48 -6.20 -12.71
C ILE A 122 -5.77 -5.81 -11.39
N LEU A 123 -6.13 -4.64 -10.84
CA LEU A 123 -5.56 -4.15 -9.59
C LEU A 123 -5.97 -4.97 -8.36
N LEU A 124 -7.15 -5.58 -8.36
CA LEU A 124 -7.56 -6.52 -7.31
C LEU A 124 -6.72 -7.80 -7.36
N ILE A 125 -6.52 -8.38 -8.53
CA ILE A 125 -5.69 -9.58 -8.71
C ILE A 125 -4.24 -9.29 -8.32
N THR A 126 -3.65 -8.25 -8.87
CA THR A 126 -2.26 -7.87 -8.59
C THR A 126 -2.06 -7.46 -7.14
N GLY A 127 -3.02 -6.74 -6.55
CA GLY A 127 -3.02 -6.38 -5.14
C GLY A 127 -3.10 -7.59 -4.22
N THR A 128 -3.90 -8.60 -4.58
CA THR A 128 -3.98 -9.86 -3.83
C THR A 128 -2.64 -10.61 -3.87
N VAL A 129 -2.05 -10.79 -5.05
CA VAL A 129 -0.76 -11.46 -5.22
C VAL A 129 0.34 -10.71 -4.46
N ALA A 130 0.43 -9.40 -4.64
CA ALA A 130 1.39 -8.56 -3.92
C ALA A 130 1.16 -8.63 -2.40
N GLY A 131 -0.10 -8.58 -1.95
CA GLY A 131 -0.48 -8.67 -0.55
C GLY A 131 -0.06 -9.99 0.11
N VAL A 132 -0.19 -11.12 -0.61
CA VAL A 132 0.28 -12.42 -0.14
C VAL A 132 1.81 -12.41 0.00
N ALA A 133 2.53 -11.98 -1.03
CA ALA A 133 3.99 -11.93 -1.01
C ALA A 133 4.52 -11.03 0.13
N ILE A 134 3.95 -9.85 0.28
CA ILE A 134 4.28 -8.88 1.35
C ILE A 134 3.94 -9.45 2.73
N GLY A 135 2.79 -10.10 2.88
CA GLY A 135 2.37 -10.70 4.14
C GLY A 135 3.27 -11.85 4.57
N LEU A 136 3.70 -12.71 3.64
CA LEU A 136 4.68 -13.76 3.91
C LEU A 136 6.03 -13.19 4.31
N LEU A 137 6.51 -12.18 3.58
CA LEU A 137 7.77 -11.50 3.88
C LEU A 137 7.72 -10.80 5.24
N ALA A 138 6.62 -10.12 5.54
CA ALA A 138 6.42 -9.49 6.84
C ALA A 138 6.40 -10.52 7.98
N SER A 139 5.74 -11.67 7.78
CA SER A 139 5.70 -12.76 8.76
C SER A 139 7.10 -13.31 9.03
N PHE A 140 7.89 -13.51 7.98
CA PHE A 140 9.27 -13.98 8.10
C PHE A 140 10.15 -12.96 8.84
N LEU A 141 10.06 -11.68 8.49
CA LEU A 141 10.83 -10.61 9.12
C LEU A 141 10.45 -10.45 10.60
N LEU A 142 9.16 -10.44 10.93
CA LEU A 142 8.68 -10.31 12.31
C LEU A 142 9.07 -11.49 13.20
N LYS A 143 9.23 -12.69 12.62
CA LYS A 143 9.69 -13.88 13.35
C LYS A 143 11.19 -13.86 13.61
N ASN A 144 11.99 -13.36 12.66
CA ASN A 144 13.45 -13.46 12.70
C ASN A 144 14.14 -12.20 13.24
N ILE A 145 13.49 -11.04 13.14
CA ILE A 145 14.04 -9.79 13.65
C ILE A 145 13.43 -9.52 15.03
N ARG A 146 14.19 -9.78 16.06
CA ARG A 146 13.91 -9.29 17.41
C ARG A 146 14.22 -7.79 17.44
N ILE A 147 13.22 -6.97 17.23
CA ILE A 147 13.28 -5.52 17.47
C ILE A 147 12.57 -5.27 18.81
#